data_d417192c919f2f2b9d3804e1f42c615d
#
_entry.id   d417192c919f2f2b9d3804e1f42c615d
#
_cell.length_a   1.000
_cell.length_b   1.000
_cell.length_c   1.000
_cell.angle_alpha   90.00
_cell.angle_beta   90.00
_cell.angle_gamma   90.00
#
_symmetry.space_group_name_H-M   'P 1'
#
loop_
_entity.id
_entity.type
_entity.pdbx_description
1 polymer ?
#
loop_
_entity_poly.entity_id
_entity_poly.type
_entity_poly.pdbx_seq_one_letter_code
_entity_poly.pdbx_strand_id
1 'polypeptide(L)'
;MHCKHNRCSAKIPTSFHLERARPALKHMSSSEPLRQYTLSDFDFQLPPELIAQHPSPERSGSRLLDARDPLHLTTHVFRALPDLLSPGDLLVFNDTQVVNARLFGEKTSGGQLKLLIERVLPDEANAPANRVVAHMKVSKKPLPGARLTMWDRTGRRHAFDATLLGRWPDDNGALFLLSLSDDPHRLMAAHGHMPLPPYIERQQKTASDTDRAQDAQRYQTVFAKHPGSAAAPTAALHFDEALIQRLTALGVQQASVTLHVGAGTFSPVKTEDLSAHRMHSEWYHMPASTVKAIADCRERGGRVVAVGTTSVRTLESWAQTGLSEGDTRIFITPGFDFKVVDLLVTNFHLPKSTLLMLVAAFSGFEHMHRIYQYAMAQKYRFFSYGDAMLLKKLKS
;
A
#
# COMPACT_ATOMS: atom_id res chain seq x y z
N MET A 1 -3.00 75.97 -59.48
CA MET A 1 -1.99 76.92 -58.99
C MET A 1 -0.99 76.14 -58.18
N HIS A 2 0.15 75.82 -58.77
CA HIS A 2 1.47 76.44 -58.72
C HIS A 2 1.92 76.65 -57.26
N CYS A 3 3.03 76.15 -56.75
CA CYS A 3 4.44 76.06 -57.16
C CYS A 3 5.19 75.16 -56.16
N LYS A 4 5.99 74.20 -56.59
CA LYS A 4 7.45 74.14 -56.89
C LYS A 4 8.41 74.36 -55.70
N HIS A 5 9.25 73.38 -55.57
CA HIS A 5 10.74 73.34 -55.31
C HIS A 5 11.16 73.58 -53.86
N ASN A 6 12.15 72.91 -53.26
CA ASN A 6 13.43 72.48 -53.79
C ASN A 6 14.15 71.46 -52.83
N ARG A 7 15.01 70.69 -53.41
CA ARG A 7 15.93 69.71 -52.80
C ARG A 7 16.99 70.34 -51.97
N CYS A 8 17.46 69.67 -50.97
CA CYS A 8 18.90 69.66 -50.60
C CYS A 8 19.29 68.33 -49.99
N SER A 9 20.21 67.66 -50.65
CA SER A 9 20.89 66.44 -50.22
C SER A 9 21.99 66.75 -49.23
N ALA A 10 22.09 66.00 -48.17
CA ALA A 10 23.28 65.89 -47.36
C ALA A 10 23.59 64.39 -47.10
N LYS A 11 24.75 63.97 -47.58
CA LYS A 11 25.28 62.59 -47.45
C LYS A 11 25.74 62.36 -46.04
N ILE A 12 25.34 61.17 -45.50
CA ILE A 12 25.83 60.60 -44.24
C ILE A 12 26.87 59.54 -44.55
N PRO A 13 28.00 59.48 -43.81
CA PRO A 13 28.98 58.38 -43.99
C PRO A 13 28.61 57.16 -43.21
N THR A 14 28.94 56.05 -43.84
CA THR A 14 28.82 54.66 -43.45
C THR A 14 29.63 54.25 -42.20
N SER A 15 28.99 53.26 -41.50
CA SER A 15 29.60 52.14 -40.78
C SER A 15 30.29 52.34 -39.44
N PHE A 16 29.67 51.78 -38.42
CA PHE A 16 30.35 50.99 -37.39
C PHE A 16 29.52 49.77 -37.07
N HIS A 17 29.95 48.60 -37.55
CA HIS A 17 29.52 47.30 -37.10
C HIS A 17 30.14 47.03 -35.73
N LEU A 18 29.29 46.99 -34.69
CA LEU A 18 29.62 46.36 -33.42
C LEU A 18 28.89 45.02 -33.37
N GLU A 19 29.57 43.97 -33.80
CA GLU A 19 29.23 42.58 -33.48
C GLU A 19 29.33 42.39 -31.96
N ARG A 20 28.18 42.43 -31.30
CA ARG A 20 28.05 41.89 -29.96
C ARG A 20 27.98 40.37 -30.07
N ALA A 21 29.08 39.69 -29.78
CA ALA A 21 29.14 38.26 -29.55
C ALA A 21 28.13 37.91 -28.45
N ARG A 22 27.05 37.19 -28.82
CA ARG A 22 26.18 36.50 -27.87
C ARG A 22 27.00 35.35 -27.27
N PRO A 23 27.12 35.24 -25.93
CA PRO A 23 27.68 34.04 -25.34
C PRO A 23 26.77 32.88 -25.67
N ALA A 24 27.31 31.85 -26.33
CA ALA A 24 26.65 30.57 -26.54
C ALA A 24 26.30 30.00 -25.16
N LEU A 25 25.02 29.97 -24.82
CA LEU A 25 24.49 29.17 -23.73
C LEU A 25 24.83 27.71 -24.07
N LYS A 26 25.93 27.22 -23.52
CA LYS A 26 26.17 25.77 -23.43
C LYS A 26 25.01 25.19 -22.67
N HIS A 27 24.14 24.45 -23.37
CA HIS A 27 23.26 23.48 -22.75
C HIS A 27 24.14 22.48 -22.00
N MET A 28 24.35 22.73 -20.72
CA MET A 28 24.84 21.73 -19.79
C MET A 28 23.66 20.77 -19.56
N SER A 29 23.59 19.74 -20.38
CA SER A 29 22.90 18.51 -20.06
C SER A 29 23.69 17.83 -18.95
N SER A 30 23.59 18.30 -17.74
CA SER A 30 24.03 17.58 -16.56
C SER A 30 22.87 16.66 -16.15
N SER A 31 22.79 15.50 -16.78
CA SER A 31 22.14 14.35 -16.15
C SER A 31 23.04 13.95 -14.97
N GLU A 32 22.84 14.60 -13.82
CA GLU A 32 23.39 14.03 -12.59
C GLU A 32 22.89 12.58 -12.49
N PRO A 33 23.76 11.60 -12.21
CA PRO A 33 23.31 10.23 -12.05
C PRO A 33 22.26 10.21 -10.94
N LEU A 34 21.09 9.64 -11.22
CA LEU A 34 20.03 9.45 -10.24
C LEU A 34 20.65 8.81 -8.99
N ARG A 35 20.49 9.45 -7.82
CA ARG A 35 20.99 8.94 -6.55
C ARG A 35 20.54 7.49 -6.38
N GLN A 36 21.49 6.58 -6.22
CA GLN A 36 21.17 5.20 -5.84
C GLN A 36 20.88 5.16 -4.35
N TYR A 37 19.68 4.71 -4.01
CA TYR A 37 19.26 4.54 -2.62
C TYR A 37 19.56 3.11 -2.16
N THR A 38 19.96 2.99 -0.90
CA THR A 38 20.18 1.73 -0.20
C THR A 38 19.10 1.51 0.86
N LEU A 39 19.01 0.31 1.43
CA LEU A 39 18.10 0.02 2.53
C LEU A 39 18.35 0.93 3.74
N SER A 40 19.64 1.23 4.03
CA SER A 40 20.05 2.08 5.15
C SER A 40 19.59 3.53 5.01
N ASP A 41 19.36 4.05 3.80
CA ASP A 41 18.78 5.38 3.59
C ASP A 41 17.34 5.50 4.16
N PHE A 42 16.63 4.39 4.31
CA PHE A 42 15.27 4.31 4.83
C PHE A 42 15.21 3.87 6.30
N ASP A 43 16.32 3.95 7.00
CA ASP A 43 16.39 3.63 8.42
C ASP A 43 16.14 4.84 9.30
N PHE A 44 15.46 4.63 10.42
CA PHE A 44 15.33 5.61 11.49
C PHE A 44 14.96 4.89 12.80
N GLN A 45 15.30 5.51 13.93
CA GLN A 45 14.95 4.97 15.24
C GLN A 45 13.50 5.33 15.58
N LEU A 46 12.61 4.38 15.51
CA LEU A 46 11.21 4.54 15.92
C LEU A 46 11.06 4.14 17.40
N PRO A 47 10.65 5.06 18.29
CA PRO A 47 10.33 4.71 19.67
C PRO A 47 9.21 3.68 19.73
N PRO A 48 9.39 2.54 20.43
CA PRO A 48 8.40 1.44 20.45
C PRO A 48 7.02 1.87 20.97
N GLU A 49 6.98 2.85 21.87
CA GLU A 49 5.74 3.41 22.44
C GLU A 49 4.86 4.15 21.41
N LEU A 50 5.42 4.53 20.27
CA LEU A 50 4.65 5.13 19.18
C LEU A 50 3.94 4.09 18.32
N ILE A 51 4.24 2.81 18.46
CA ILE A 51 3.58 1.72 17.73
C ILE A 51 2.21 1.46 18.34
N ALA A 52 1.14 1.79 17.61
CA ALA A 52 -0.22 1.66 18.12
C ALA A 52 -0.62 0.19 18.29
N GLN A 53 -0.93 -0.20 19.52
CA GLN A 53 -1.40 -1.56 19.85
C GLN A 53 -2.93 -1.70 19.74
N HIS A 54 -3.68 -0.61 19.84
CA HIS A 54 -5.13 -0.57 19.73
C HIS A 54 -5.59 0.53 18.78
N PRO A 55 -6.71 0.34 18.07
CA PRO A 55 -7.29 1.38 17.23
C PRO A 55 -7.76 2.58 18.06
N SER A 56 -7.92 3.74 17.42
CA SER A 56 -8.64 4.87 18.00
C SER A 56 -10.08 4.45 18.36
N PRO A 57 -10.71 4.98 19.43
CA PRO A 57 -12.11 4.66 19.76
C PRO A 57 -13.04 4.81 18.55
N GLU A 58 -12.96 5.94 17.86
CA GLU A 58 -13.64 6.20 16.59
C GLU A 58 -12.69 6.02 15.41
N ARG A 59 -13.19 5.48 14.26
CA ARG A 59 -12.35 5.30 13.07
C ARG A 59 -11.79 6.63 12.57
N SER A 60 -12.64 7.63 12.40
CA SER A 60 -12.28 8.97 11.93
C SER A 60 -11.70 9.90 13.02
N GLY A 61 -11.50 9.39 14.24
CA GLY A 61 -10.94 10.12 15.37
C GLY A 61 -9.41 10.12 15.45
N SER A 62 -8.69 9.40 14.61
CA SER A 62 -7.22 9.44 14.53
C SER A 62 -6.72 10.79 14.03
N ARG A 63 -5.42 11.07 14.21
CA ARG A 63 -4.80 12.27 13.61
C ARG A 63 -4.53 12.06 12.12
N LEU A 64 -4.61 13.17 11.38
CA LEU A 64 -4.23 13.27 9.98
C LEU A 64 -3.19 14.37 9.83
N LEU A 65 -1.99 14.03 9.37
CA LEU A 65 -0.97 14.99 8.99
C LEU A 65 -1.19 15.42 7.54
N ASP A 66 -1.58 16.66 7.30
CA ASP A 66 -1.52 17.24 5.95
C ASP A 66 -0.06 17.59 5.63
N ALA A 67 0.55 16.81 4.77
CA ALA A 67 1.92 16.94 4.33
C ALA A 67 2.02 17.17 2.81
N ARG A 68 0.99 17.76 2.21
CA ARG A 68 0.98 18.12 0.78
C ARG A 68 1.91 19.28 0.44
N ASP A 69 2.14 20.16 1.40
CA ASP A 69 3.12 21.26 1.30
C ASP A 69 4.40 20.87 2.04
N PRO A 70 5.54 20.76 1.34
CA PRO A 70 6.81 20.45 1.99
C PRO A 70 7.28 21.46 3.03
N LEU A 71 6.80 22.69 2.99
CA LEU A 71 7.21 23.76 3.91
C LEU A 71 6.29 23.85 5.14
N HIS A 72 5.04 23.37 5.03
CA HIS A 72 4.02 23.55 6.07
C HIS A 72 3.32 22.23 6.36
N LEU A 73 3.69 21.61 7.47
CA LEU A 73 3.04 20.39 7.99
C LEU A 73 1.92 20.80 8.96
N THR A 74 0.69 20.39 8.70
CA THR A 74 -0.47 20.76 9.51
C THR A 74 -1.19 19.53 10.07
N THR A 75 -1.45 19.53 11.37
CA THR A 75 -2.16 18.44 12.05
C THR A 75 -3.67 18.69 12.05
N HIS A 76 -4.42 17.69 11.64
CA HIS A 76 -5.88 17.63 11.70
C HIS A 76 -6.34 16.36 12.42
N VAL A 77 -7.63 16.27 12.72
CA VAL A 77 -8.31 15.01 13.01
C VAL A 77 -8.79 14.43 11.69
N PHE A 78 -8.74 13.12 11.51
CA PHE A 78 -9.03 12.48 10.21
C PHE A 78 -10.41 12.82 9.65
N ARG A 79 -11.40 13.05 10.53
CA ARG A 79 -12.75 13.52 10.13
C ARG A 79 -12.77 14.88 9.41
N ALA A 80 -11.67 15.64 9.43
CA ALA A 80 -11.52 16.88 8.67
C ALA A 80 -11.02 16.66 7.22
N LEU A 81 -10.84 15.40 6.78
CA LEU A 81 -10.42 15.10 5.40
C LEU A 81 -11.27 15.78 4.32
N PRO A 82 -12.63 15.94 4.46
CA PRO A 82 -13.43 16.68 3.49
C PRO A 82 -12.96 18.12 3.28
N ASP A 83 -12.40 18.77 4.30
CA ASP A 83 -11.92 20.16 4.22
C ASP A 83 -10.61 20.29 3.43
N LEU A 84 -9.95 19.15 3.15
CA LEU A 84 -8.67 19.03 2.44
C LEU A 84 -8.82 18.56 0.99
N LEU A 85 -10.01 18.09 0.62
CA LEU A 85 -10.35 17.62 -0.72
C LEU A 85 -11.26 18.64 -1.45
N SER A 86 -11.45 18.44 -2.74
CA SER A 86 -12.25 19.32 -3.58
C SER A 86 -13.39 18.54 -4.24
N PRO A 87 -14.53 19.18 -4.53
CA PRO A 87 -15.54 18.60 -5.40
C PRO A 87 -14.91 18.11 -6.71
N GLY A 88 -15.29 16.92 -7.15
CA GLY A 88 -14.72 16.30 -8.34
C GLY A 88 -13.49 15.43 -8.13
N ASP A 89 -12.84 15.46 -6.95
CA ASP A 89 -11.81 14.46 -6.60
C ASP A 89 -12.40 13.05 -6.58
N LEU A 90 -11.56 12.05 -6.84
CA LEU A 90 -11.91 10.64 -6.81
C LEU A 90 -11.09 9.90 -5.76
N LEU A 91 -11.73 9.42 -4.70
CA LEU A 91 -11.13 8.50 -3.72
C LEU A 91 -11.17 7.07 -4.27
N VAL A 92 -10.02 6.39 -4.29
CA VAL A 92 -9.93 4.99 -4.71
C VAL A 92 -9.51 4.13 -3.53
N PHE A 93 -10.40 3.20 -3.13
CA PHE A 93 -10.22 2.29 -2.01
C PHE A 93 -9.83 0.89 -2.48
N ASN A 94 -9.13 0.15 -1.62
CA ASN A 94 -9.00 -1.29 -1.77
C ASN A 94 -10.13 -1.98 -0.99
N ASP A 95 -11.00 -2.69 -1.69
CA ASP A 95 -12.19 -3.35 -1.13
C ASP A 95 -11.96 -4.82 -0.75
N THR A 96 -10.70 -5.23 -0.64
CA THR A 96 -10.37 -6.57 -0.17
C THR A 96 -10.86 -6.80 1.25
N GLN A 97 -11.37 -8.00 1.52
CA GLN A 97 -11.78 -8.47 2.83
C GLN A 97 -10.71 -9.37 3.45
N VAL A 98 -10.31 -9.05 4.68
CA VAL A 98 -9.41 -9.90 5.45
C VAL A 98 -10.13 -11.16 5.86
N VAL A 99 -9.53 -12.32 5.58
CA VAL A 99 -10.03 -13.63 6.02
C VAL A 99 -9.30 -14.09 7.27
N ASN A 100 -9.89 -15.02 8.03
CA ASN A 100 -9.27 -15.57 9.24
C ASN A 100 -8.13 -16.55 8.88
N ALA A 101 -7.12 -16.04 8.18
CA ALA A 101 -6.08 -16.81 7.52
C ALA A 101 -5.10 -17.52 8.47
N ARG A 102 -5.12 -17.22 9.78
CA ARG A 102 -4.20 -17.83 10.76
C ARG A 102 -4.82 -19.10 11.35
N LEU A 103 -4.19 -20.24 11.10
CA LEU A 103 -4.61 -21.55 11.55
C LEU A 103 -3.54 -22.16 12.47
N PHE A 104 -3.97 -22.95 13.43
CA PHE A 104 -3.11 -23.70 14.34
C PHE A 104 -3.33 -25.18 14.18
N GLY A 105 -2.30 -25.97 14.45
CA GLY A 105 -2.38 -27.42 14.35
C GLY A 105 -1.11 -28.10 14.84
N GLU A 106 -1.02 -29.39 14.57
CA GLU A 106 0.11 -30.23 14.92
C GLU A 106 0.42 -31.27 13.84
N LYS A 107 1.64 -31.72 13.80
CA LYS A 107 2.05 -32.88 13.01
C LYS A 107 1.61 -34.17 13.71
N THR A 108 1.47 -35.26 12.96
CA THR A 108 1.25 -36.62 13.52
C THR A 108 2.31 -36.99 14.57
N SER A 109 3.52 -36.42 14.48
CA SER A 109 4.60 -36.61 15.51
C SER A 109 4.44 -35.69 16.74
N GLY A 110 3.33 -34.95 16.90
CA GLY A 110 3.01 -34.10 18.06
C GLY A 110 3.61 -32.69 18.03
N GLY A 111 4.42 -32.34 17.03
CA GLY A 111 5.01 -30.99 16.93
C GLY A 111 3.98 -29.95 16.48
N GLN A 112 3.76 -28.90 17.30
CA GLN A 112 2.85 -27.80 16.99
C GLN A 112 3.29 -26.98 15.78
N LEU A 113 2.34 -26.48 15.01
CA LEU A 113 2.55 -25.63 13.85
C LEU A 113 1.54 -24.47 13.80
N LYS A 114 1.95 -23.39 13.10
CA LYS A 114 1.09 -22.28 12.74
C LYS A 114 1.13 -22.12 11.24
N LEU A 115 -0.04 -22.04 10.60
CA LEU A 115 -0.18 -21.66 9.21
C LEU A 115 -0.70 -20.24 9.13
N LEU A 116 -0.23 -19.52 8.13
CA LEU A 116 -0.82 -18.26 7.69
C LEU A 116 -1.10 -18.43 6.19
N ILE A 117 -2.37 -18.60 5.85
CA ILE A 117 -2.80 -18.77 4.47
C ILE A 117 -2.53 -17.47 3.71
N GLU A 118 -1.80 -17.59 2.62
CA GLU A 118 -1.42 -16.49 1.73
C GLU A 118 -2.40 -16.38 0.57
N ARG A 119 -2.82 -17.53 0.03
CA ARG A 119 -3.70 -17.62 -1.14
C ARG A 119 -4.46 -18.94 -1.16
N VAL A 120 -5.71 -18.87 -1.56
CA VAL A 120 -6.50 -20.04 -1.98
C VAL A 120 -6.31 -20.18 -3.48
N LEU A 121 -5.95 -21.37 -3.95
CA LEU A 121 -5.75 -21.63 -5.37
C LEU A 121 -7.06 -22.15 -5.98
N PRO A 122 -7.34 -21.82 -7.25
CA PRO A 122 -8.47 -22.41 -7.96
C PRO A 122 -8.29 -23.92 -8.10
N ASP A 123 -9.40 -24.64 -8.13
CA ASP A 123 -9.38 -26.06 -8.39
C ASP A 123 -8.96 -26.34 -9.85
N GLU A 124 -8.14 -27.35 -10.04
CA GLU A 124 -7.63 -27.83 -11.33
C GLU A 124 -7.93 -29.32 -11.47
N ALA A 125 -8.29 -29.74 -12.68
CA ALA A 125 -8.79 -31.10 -12.96
C ALA A 125 -7.85 -32.25 -12.52
N ASN A 126 -6.54 -32.02 -12.53
CA ASN A 126 -5.52 -33.03 -12.21
C ASN A 126 -4.72 -32.73 -10.94
N ALA A 127 -5.24 -31.88 -10.07
CA ALA A 127 -4.60 -31.52 -8.80
C ALA A 127 -5.53 -31.81 -7.62
N PRO A 128 -5.01 -32.04 -6.40
CA PRO A 128 -5.84 -32.14 -5.20
C PRO A 128 -6.72 -30.90 -5.06
N ALA A 129 -7.98 -31.09 -4.63
CA ALA A 129 -8.90 -30.00 -4.36
C ALA A 129 -8.49 -29.18 -3.11
N ASN A 130 -9.11 -28.04 -2.92
CA ASN A 130 -8.96 -27.20 -1.72
C ASN A 130 -7.50 -26.80 -1.43
N ARG A 131 -6.75 -26.47 -2.49
CA ARG A 131 -5.33 -26.10 -2.36
C ARG A 131 -5.16 -24.69 -1.82
N VAL A 132 -4.21 -24.55 -0.90
CA VAL A 132 -3.82 -23.26 -0.33
C VAL A 132 -2.31 -23.11 -0.34
N VAL A 133 -1.84 -21.88 -0.53
CA VAL A 133 -0.46 -21.49 -0.32
C VAL A 133 -0.35 -20.81 1.04
N ALA A 134 0.63 -21.22 1.86
CA ALA A 134 0.75 -20.74 3.23
C ALA A 134 2.19 -20.56 3.70
N HIS A 135 2.40 -19.59 4.60
CA HIS A 135 3.56 -19.62 5.49
C HIS A 135 3.35 -20.67 6.58
N MET A 136 4.40 -21.41 6.91
CA MET A 136 4.36 -22.39 7.99
C MET A 136 5.47 -22.14 9.00
N LYS A 137 5.08 -21.89 10.25
CA LYS A 137 6.00 -21.83 11.39
C LYS A 137 5.92 -23.14 12.17
N VAL A 138 7.01 -23.88 12.20
CA VAL A 138 7.14 -25.20 12.83
C VAL A 138 8.59 -25.46 13.18
N SER A 139 8.88 -26.17 14.27
CA SER A 139 10.23 -26.46 14.74
C SER A 139 11.04 -27.30 13.75
N LYS A 140 10.43 -28.38 13.22
CA LYS A 140 11.02 -29.25 12.19
C LYS A 140 10.01 -29.37 11.05
N LYS A 141 10.40 -28.93 9.85
CA LYS A 141 9.55 -28.93 8.67
C LYS A 141 9.14 -30.35 8.31
N PRO A 142 7.82 -30.61 8.09
CA PRO A 142 7.35 -31.90 7.58
C PRO A 142 7.76 -32.10 6.12
N LEU A 143 7.80 -33.34 5.68
CA LEU A 143 8.03 -33.72 4.28
C LEU A 143 6.72 -33.68 3.48
N PRO A 144 6.76 -33.54 2.13
CA PRO A 144 5.60 -33.70 1.28
C PRO A 144 4.88 -35.05 1.57
N GLY A 145 3.54 -35.04 1.52
CA GLY A 145 2.68 -36.16 1.91
C GLY A 145 2.33 -36.21 3.41
N ALA A 146 2.96 -35.38 4.24
CA ALA A 146 2.67 -35.37 5.68
C ALA A 146 1.26 -34.86 5.96
N ARG A 147 0.50 -35.60 6.79
CA ARG A 147 -0.79 -35.17 7.33
C ARG A 147 -0.57 -34.27 8.54
N LEU A 148 -1.37 -33.21 8.61
CA LEU A 148 -1.38 -32.22 9.68
C LEU A 148 -2.80 -32.21 10.27
N THR A 149 -2.90 -32.27 11.58
CA THR A 149 -4.17 -32.19 12.30
C THR A 149 -4.39 -30.75 12.77
N MET A 150 -5.45 -30.12 12.30
CA MET A 150 -5.74 -28.71 12.57
C MET A 150 -6.69 -28.57 13.75
N TRP A 151 -6.56 -27.44 14.45
CA TRP A 151 -7.32 -27.13 15.66
C TRP A 151 -8.45 -26.13 15.35
N ASP A 152 -9.50 -26.15 16.18
CA ASP A 152 -10.51 -25.12 16.14
C ASP A 152 -10.07 -23.84 16.89
N ARG A 153 -10.89 -22.80 16.85
CA ARG A 153 -10.61 -21.52 17.53
C ARG A 153 -10.43 -21.62 19.03
N THR A 154 -11.00 -22.63 19.66
CA THR A 154 -10.92 -22.85 21.11
C THR A 154 -9.67 -23.62 21.50
N GLY A 155 -8.92 -24.11 20.50
CA GLY A 155 -7.74 -24.96 20.71
C GLY A 155 -8.07 -26.45 20.81
N ARG A 156 -9.33 -26.87 20.55
CA ARG A 156 -9.69 -28.28 20.45
C ARG A 156 -9.04 -28.89 19.23
N ARG A 157 -8.34 -29.99 19.41
CA ARG A 157 -7.62 -30.72 18.36
C ARG A 157 -8.56 -31.50 17.46
N HIS A 158 -8.10 -31.88 16.28
CA HIS A 158 -8.83 -32.69 15.30
C HIS A 158 -10.13 -32.04 14.77
N ALA A 159 -10.07 -30.71 14.49
CA ALA A 159 -11.18 -30.02 13.88
C ALA A 159 -11.29 -30.33 12.36
N PHE A 160 -10.15 -30.40 11.68
CA PHE A 160 -10.01 -30.77 10.27
C PHE A 160 -8.57 -31.18 9.95
N ASP A 161 -8.35 -31.74 8.76
CA ASP A 161 -7.04 -32.19 8.31
C ASP A 161 -6.48 -31.31 7.19
N ALA A 162 -5.16 -31.25 7.11
CA ALA A 162 -4.44 -30.68 5.97
C ALA A 162 -3.33 -31.65 5.54
N THR A 163 -3.03 -31.71 4.25
CA THR A 163 -1.93 -32.50 3.68
C THR A 163 -0.91 -31.56 3.07
N LEU A 164 0.34 -31.68 3.43
CA LEU A 164 1.43 -30.95 2.80
C LEU A 164 1.74 -31.56 1.44
N LEU A 165 1.53 -30.80 0.37
CA LEU A 165 1.80 -31.23 -1.00
C LEU A 165 3.25 -30.94 -1.43
N GLY A 166 3.83 -29.83 -0.98
CA GLY A 166 5.18 -29.44 -1.34
C GLY A 166 5.53 -28.00 -0.97
N ARG A 167 6.46 -27.45 -1.71
CA ARG A 167 6.84 -26.03 -1.65
C ARG A 167 6.12 -25.25 -2.73
N TRP A 168 6.13 -23.92 -2.65
CA TRP A 168 5.51 -23.01 -3.60
C TRP A 168 6.41 -21.80 -3.87
N PRO A 169 6.57 -21.33 -5.14
CA PRO A 169 5.90 -21.85 -6.35
C PRO A 169 6.56 -23.13 -6.94
N ASP A 170 7.72 -23.50 -6.44
CA ASP A 170 8.51 -24.68 -6.82
C ASP A 170 9.21 -25.27 -5.58
N ASP A 171 10.01 -26.30 -5.74
CA ASP A 171 10.68 -27.01 -4.64
C ASP A 171 11.62 -26.15 -3.81
N ASN A 172 12.09 -25.02 -4.34
CA ASN A 172 12.91 -24.02 -3.64
C ASN A 172 12.08 -22.87 -3.06
N GLY A 173 10.77 -22.88 -3.28
CA GLY A 173 9.86 -21.84 -2.87
C GLY A 173 9.87 -21.61 -1.35
N ALA A 174 9.67 -20.37 -0.94
CA ALA A 174 9.63 -19.99 0.48
C ALA A 174 8.33 -20.43 1.18
N LEU A 175 7.25 -20.59 0.43
CA LEU A 175 5.94 -20.97 0.93
C LEU A 175 5.68 -22.46 0.81
N PHE A 176 4.57 -22.91 1.38
CA PHE A 176 4.12 -24.29 1.37
C PHE A 176 2.81 -24.41 0.63
N LEU A 177 2.68 -25.44 -0.21
CA LEU A 177 1.46 -25.84 -0.86
C LEU A 177 0.80 -26.93 -0.02
N LEU A 178 -0.46 -26.73 0.36
CA LEU A 178 -1.24 -27.68 1.14
C LEU A 178 -2.59 -27.94 0.45
N SER A 179 -3.19 -29.09 0.72
CA SER A 179 -4.60 -29.38 0.45
C SER A 179 -5.32 -29.50 1.80
N LEU A 180 -6.43 -28.80 1.95
CA LEU A 180 -7.29 -28.87 3.13
C LEU A 180 -8.41 -29.92 2.91
N SER A 181 -8.92 -30.50 4.00
CA SER A 181 -9.95 -31.56 3.93
C SER A 181 -11.32 -31.08 3.45
N ASP A 182 -11.51 -29.76 3.37
CA ASP A 182 -12.76 -29.13 2.94
C ASP A 182 -12.48 -27.73 2.35
N ASP A 183 -13.52 -27.00 1.90
CA ASP A 183 -13.42 -25.65 1.36
C ASP A 183 -12.59 -24.73 2.25
N PRO A 184 -11.50 -24.13 1.75
CA PRO A 184 -10.59 -23.33 2.55
C PRO A 184 -11.25 -22.10 3.19
N HIS A 185 -12.19 -21.44 2.49
CA HIS A 185 -12.87 -20.27 3.02
C HIS A 185 -13.79 -20.64 4.18
N ARG A 186 -14.49 -21.78 4.06
CA ARG A 186 -15.35 -22.33 5.13
C ARG A 186 -14.51 -22.72 6.36
N LEU A 187 -13.39 -23.42 6.16
CA LEU A 187 -12.49 -23.81 7.25
C LEU A 187 -11.85 -22.62 7.94
N MET A 188 -11.37 -21.62 7.19
CA MET A 188 -10.85 -20.38 7.76
C MET A 188 -11.94 -19.60 8.52
N ALA A 189 -13.15 -19.54 7.98
CA ALA A 189 -14.28 -18.89 8.66
C ALA A 189 -14.66 -19.59 9.97
N ALA A 190 -14.63 -20.91 10.02
CA ALA A 190 -14.98 -21.69 11.21
C ALA A 190 -13.87 -21.78 12.26
N HIS A 191 -12.63 -21.99 11.83
CA HIS A 191 -11.52 -22.39 12.70
C HIS A 191 -10.36 -21.38 12.73
N GLY A 192 -10.28 -20.45 11.79
CA GLY A 192 -9.17 -19.49 11.67
C GLY A 192 -9.30 -18.30 12.62
N HIS A 193 -8.18 -17.61 12.79
CA HIS A 193 -8.05 -16.40 13.58
C HIS A 193 -7.67 -15.22 12.67
N MET A 194 -8.06 -14.00 13.06
CA MET A 194 -7.65 -12.77 12.41
C MET A 194 -6.12 -12.69 12.35
N PRO A 195 -5.52 -12.49 11.17
CA PRO A 195 -4.08 -12.48 10.98
C PRO A 195 -3.48 -11.11 11.28
N LEU A 196 -3.52 -10.68 12.55
CA LEU A 196 -2.91 -9.41 12.94
C LEU A 196 -1.41 -9.39 12.61
N PRO A 197 -0.87 -8.22 12.23
CA PRO A 197 0.56 -8.01 12.03
C PRO A 197 1.39 -8.36 13.27
N PRO A 198 2.66 -8.77 13.12
CA PRO A 198 3.49 -9.23 14.24
C PRO A 198 3.80 -8.15 15.29
N TYR A 199 3.70 -6.87 14.94
CA TYR A 199 3.91 -5.75 15.86
C TYR A 199 2.68 -5.40 16.71
N ILE A 200 1.50 -5.95 16.40
CA ILE A 200 0.34 -5.90 17.28
C ILE A 200 0.44 -7.11 18.21
N GLU A 201 0.91 -6.85 19.41
CA GLU A 201 1.11 -7.89 20.38
C GLU A 201 -0.22 -8.26 21.05
N ARG A 202 -0.62 -9.51 20.87
CA ARG A 202 -1.74 -10.13 21.59
C ARG A 202 -1.20 -11.39 22.26
N GLN A 203 -1.06 -11.36 23.55
CA GLN A 203 -0.63 -12.55 24.30
C GLN A 203 -1.73 -13.61 24.16
N GLN A 204 -1.41 -14.71 23.49
CA GLN A 204 -2.35 -15.80 23.18
C GLN A 204 -3.10 -16.36 24.41
N LYS A 205 -2.49 -16.26 25.60
CA LYS A 205 -3.05 -16.73 26.87
C LYS A 205 -3.83 -15.66 27.65
N THR A 206 -3.64 -14.37 27.34
CA THR A 206 -4.22 -13.25 28.10
C THR A 206 -5.01 -12.26 27.25
N ALA A 207 -5.01 -12.44 25.90
CA ALA A 207 -5.90 -11.66 25.05
C ALA A 207 -7.35 -11.93 25.47
N SER A 208 -8.03 -10.88 25.94
CA SER A 208 -9.43 -10.97 26.35
C SER A 208 -10.30 -11.33 25.13
N ASP A 209 -11.46 -11.91 25.36
CA ASP A 209 -12.43 -12.13 24.27
C ASP A 209 -12.88 -10.79 23.67
N THR A 210 -12.84 -9.71 24.46
CA THR A 210 -13.08 -8.33 24.02
C THR A 210 -12.03 -7.88 23.00
N ASP A 211 -10.72 -8.11 23.23
CA ASP A 211 -9.67 -7.77 22.27
C ASP A 211 -9.84 -8.51 20.94
N ARG A 212 -10.19 -9.80 21.01
CA ARG A 212 -10.41 -10.62 19.80
C ARG A 212 -11.61 -10.14 18.99
N ALA A 213 -12.72 -9.79 19.67
CA ALA A 213 -13.92 -9.27 19.03
C ALA A 213 -13.64 -7.88 18.43
N GLN A 214 -12.92 -7.02 19.17
CA GLN A 214 -12.51 -5.71 18.69
C GLN A 214 -11.60 -5.82 17.45
N ASP A 215 -10.59 -6.69 17.47
CA ASP A 215 -9.69 -6.89 16.32
C ASP A 215 -10.46 -7.41 15.11
N ALA A 216 -11.38 -8.37 15.28
CA ALA A 216 -12.21 -8.91 14.20
C ALA A 216 -13.04 -7.80 13.52
N GLN A 217 -13.58 -6.86 14.29
CA GLN A 217 -14.37 -5.74 13.79
C GLN A 217 -13.51 -4.59 13.25
N ARG A 218 -12.42 -4.24 13.96
CA ARG A 218 -11.65 -3.01 13.70
C ARG A 218 -10.52 -3.23 12.71
N TYR A 219 -10.00 -4.46 12.54
CA TYR A 219 -9.01 -4.81 11.51
C TYR A 219 -9.67 -5.19 10.18
N GLN A 220 -10.85 -4.61 9.92
CA GLN A 220 -11.61 -4.72 8.68
C GLN A 220 -12.13 -3.35 8.27
N THR A 221 -12.08 -3.04 6.96
CA THR A 221 -12.59 -1.76 6.45
C THR A 221 -14.10 -1.81 6.26
N VAL A 222 -14.74 -0.65 6.22
CA VAL A 222 -16.16 -0.52 5.85
C VAL A 222 -16.41 -0.79 4.35
N PHE A 223 -15.35 -0.89 3.56
CA PHE A 223 -15.37 -1.18 2.12
C PHE A 223 -15.17 -2.68 1.80
N ALA A 224 -14.88 -3.51 2.80
CA ALA A 224 -14.53 -4.92 2.62
C ALA A 224 -15.63 -5.70 1.89
N LYS A 225 -15.31 -6.26 0.71
CA LYS A 225 -16.24 -6.91 -0.18
C LYS A 225 -15.72 -8.25 -0.72
N HIS A 226 -14.47 -8.31 -1.14
CA HIS A 226 -13.87 -9.47 -1.80
C HIS A 226 -12.94 -10.21 -0.84
N PRO A 227 -13.33 -11.42 -0.33
CA PRO A 227 -12.49 -12.16 0.62
C PRO A 227 -11.24 -12.72 -0.04
N GLY A 228 -10.09 -12.69 0.66
CA GLY A 228 -8.85 -13.26 0.16
C GLY A 228 -7.57 -12.65 0.75
N SER A 229 -7.68 -11.61 1.57
CA SER A 229 -6.53 -10.90 2.11
C SER A 229 -6.06 -11.44 3.46
N ALA A 230 -4.75 -11.56 3.63
CA ALA A 230 -4.13 -11.85 4.93
C ALA A 230 -3.85 -10.58 5.77
N ALA A 231 -4.04 -9.38 5.22
CA ALA A 231 -3.88 -8.13 5.94
C ALA A 231 -4.88 -7.07 5.46
N ALA A 232 -5.27 -6.14 6.35
CA ALA A 232 -6.16 -5.04 6.01
C ALA A 232 -5.45 -3.94 5.20
N PRO A 233 -6.15 -3.26 4.26
CA PRO A 233 -5.68 -2.00 3.69
C PRO A 233 -5.85 -0.88 4.72
N THR A 234 -4.84 -0.72 5.59
CA THR A 234 -4.94 -0.05 6.89
C THR A 234 -5.30 1.43 6.83
N ALA A 235 -4.97 2.14 5.75
CA ALA A 235 -5.37 3.53 5.56
C ALA A 235 -6.91 3.69 5.46
N ALA A 236 -7.61 2.68 4.95
CA ALA A 236 -9.07 2.70 4.87
C ALA A 236 -9.76 2.37 6.21
N LEU A 237 -9.01 1.94 7.25
CA LEU A 237 -9.55 1.74 8.60
C LEU A 237 -9.97 3.04 9.28
N HIS A 238 -9.47 4.18 8.81
CA HIS A 238 -9.81 5.51 9.32
C HIS A 238 -11.19 6.01 8.85
N PHE A 239 -11.77 5.38 7.84
CA PHE A 239 -13.06 5.78 7.30
C PHE A 239 -14.20 5.11 8.05
N ASP A 240 -15.23 5.90 8.30
CA ASP A 240 -16.54 5.47 8.76
C ASP A 240 -17.64 5.99 7.83
N GLU A 241 -18.85 5.49 7.97
CA GLU A 241 -19.96 5.82 7.07
C GLU A 241 -20.31 7.32 7.12
N ALA A 242 -20.22 7.96 8.29
CA ALA A 242 -20.51 9.38 8.44
C ALA A 242 -19.52 10.25 7.63
N LEU A 243 -18.23 9.90 7.66
CA LEU A 243 -17.20 10.57 6.86
C LEU A 243 -17.43 10.37 5.37
N ILE A 244 -17.79 9.14 4.96
CA ILE A 244 -18.11 8.81 3.56
C ILE A 244 -19.29 9.64 3.04
N GLN A 245 -20.36 9.76 3.84
CA GLN A 245 -21.53 10.58 3.49
C GLN A 245 -21.17 12.06 3.32
N ARG A 246 -20.33 12.62 4.22
CA ARG A 246 -19.84 13.99 4.10
C ARG A 246 -19.01 14.22 2.85
N LEU A 247 -18.12 13.29 2.50
CA LEU A 247 -17.31 13.35 1.26
C LEU A 247 -18.20 13.29 0.02
N THR A 248 -19.21 12.40 0.00
CA THR A 248 -20.18 12.30 -1.09
C THR A 248 -21.00 13.59 -1.23
N ALA A 249 -21.48 14.16 -0.12
CA ALA A 249 -22.21 15.43 -0.12
C ALA A 249 -21.37 16.61 -0.64
N LEU A 250 -20.05 16.58 -0.43
CA LEU A 250 -19.09 17.54 -0.98
C LEU A 250 -18.90 17.37 -2.50
N GLY A 251 -19.35 16.27 -3.10
CA GLY A 251 -19.12 15.95 -4.51
C GLY A 251 -17.82 15.21 -4.78
N VAL A 252 -17.17 14.65 -3.75
CA VAL A 252 -16.04 13.72 -3.89
C VAL A 252 -16.56 12.36 -4.32
N GLN A 253 -16.06 11.86 -5.45
CA GLN A 253 -16.46 10.57 -5.99
C GLN A 253 -15.68 9.42 -5.33
N GLN A 254 -16.22 8.22 -5.40
CA GLN A 254 -15.61 7.02 -4.83
C GLN A 254 -15.56 5.89 -5.87
N ALA A 255 -14.45 5.15 -5.86
CA ALA A 255 -14.27 3.93 -6.64
C ALA A 255 -13.47 2.92 -5.83
N SER A 256 -13.53 1.65 -6.23
CA SER A 256 -12.81 0.57 -5.56
C SER A 256 -11.94 -0.21 -6.53
N VAL A 257 -10.84 -0.70 -6.01
CA VAL A 257 -9.99 -1.72 -6.62
C VAL A 257 -9.85 -2.88 -5.64
N THR A 258 -9.47 -4.06 -6.10
CA THR A 258 -9.13 -5.18 -5.22
C THR A 258 -7.65 -5.50 -5.32
N LEU A 259 -6.96 -5.59 -4.19
CA LEU A 259 -5.64 -6.20 -4.10
C LEU A 259 -5.63 -7.04 -2.83
N HIS A 260 -5.41 -8.35 -2.96
CA HIS A 260 -5.28 -9.24 -1.82
C HIS A 260 -3.89 -9.11 -1.21
N VAL A 261 -3.85 -8.45 -0.04
CA VAL A 261 -2.60 -8.18 0.67
C VAL A 261 -2.07 -9.46 1.27
N GLY A 262 -0.90 -9.87 0.83
CA GLY A 262 -0.21 -11.04 1.36
C GLY A 262 0.53 -10.74 2.67
N ALA A 263 0.83 -11.79 3.43
CA ALA A 263 1.63 -11.69 4.65
C ALA A 263 3.07 -11.21 4.39
N GLY A 264 3.54 -11.32 3.16
CA GLY A 264 4.81 -10.78 2.71
C GLY A 264 4.98 -9.29 2.96
N THR A 265 3.87 -8.52 3.02
CA THR A 265 3.88 -7.09 3.37
C THR A 265 4.52 -6.80 4.73
N PHE A 266 4.51 -7.75 5.65
CA PHE A 266 5.15 -7.63 6.97
C PHE A 266 6.60 -8.12 6.99
N SER A 267 7.11 -8.61 5.87
CA SER A 267 8.49 -9.10 5.78
C SER A 267 9.45 -7.94 5.57
N PRO A 268 10.51 -7.82 6.38
CA PRO A 268 11.51 -6.77 6.19
C PRO A 268 12.29 -7.02 4.89
N VAL A 269 12.70 -5.92 4.24
CA VAL A 269 13.71 -5.99 3.18
C VAL A 269 15.03 -6.47 3.79
N LYS A 270 15.73 -7.39 3.11
CA LYS A 270 16.93 -8.07 3.67
C LYS A 270 18.22 -7.68 2.97
N THR A 271 18.15 -6.98 1.84
CA THR A 271 19.28 -6.62 1.00
C THR A 271 19.54 -5.13 1.06
N GLU A 272 20.78 -4.70 1.21
CA GLU A 272 21.17 -3.28 1.13
C GLU A 272 20.92 -2.73 -0.27
N ASP A 273 21.23 -3.51 -1.30
CA ASP A 273 20.93 -3.17 -2.68
C ASP A 273 19.44 -3.39 -2.97
N LEU A 274 18.69 -2.30 -3.13
CA LEU A 274 17.27 -2.34 -3.41
C LEU A 274 16.94 -2.96 -4.76
N SER A 275 17.85 -2.91 -5.73
CA SER A 275 17.67 -3.53 -7.05
C SER A 275 17.62 -5.06 -6.99
N ALA A 276 18.26 -5.64 -5.99
CA ALA A 276 18.25 -7.08 -5.71
C ALA A 276 17.01 -7.55 -4.95
N HIS A 277 16.20 -6.61 -4.44
CA HIS A 277 14.98 -6.97 -3.71
C HIS A 277 13.89 -7.49 -4.66
N ARG A 278 13.32 -8.64 -4.32
CA ARG A 278 12.18 -9.22 -5.04
C ARG A 278 10.91 -9.08 -4.22
N MET A 279 9.99 -8.24 -4.73
CA MET A 279 8.66 -8.12 -4.13
C MET A 279 7.91 -9.45 -4.22
N HIS A 280 7.16 -9.77 -3.16
CA HIS A 280 6.16 -10.83 -3.20
C HIS A 280 5.05 -10.49 -4.20
N SER A 281 4.45 -11.54 -4.76
CA SER A 281 3.37 -11.41 -5.73
C SER A 281 2.04 -11.25 -5.00
N GLU A 282 1.25 -10.26 -5.38
CA GLU A 282 -0.10 -10.03 -4.88
C GLU A 282 -1.08 -9.94 -6.05
N TRP A 283 -2.21 -10.63 -5.94
CA TRP A 283 -3.24 -10.57 -6.96
C TRP A 283 -4.04 -9.27 -6.85
N TYR A 284 -4.30 -8.65 -8.00
CA TYR A 284 -5.11 -7.45 -8.07
C TYR A 284 -6.19 -7.53 -9.16
N HIS A 285 -7.25 -6.74 -8.96
CA HIS A 285 -8.29 -6.51 -9.96
C HIS A 285 -8.64 -5.02 -10.03
N MET A 286 -8.72 -4.53 -11.27
CA MET A 286 -9.07 -3.17 -11.64
C MET A 286 -10.43 -3.18 -12.37
N PRO A 287 -11.55 -2.85 -11.72
CA PRO A 287 -12.87 -2.86 -12.35
C PRO A 287 -12.98 -1.84 -13.49
N ALA A 288 -13.68 -2.18 -14.56
CA ALA A 288 -13.95 -1.25 -15.67
C ALA A 288 -14.68 0.03 -15.21
N SER A 289 -15.53 -0.07 -14.19
CA SER A 289 -16.19 1.08 -13.57
C SER A 289 -15.18 2.04 -12.92
N THR A 290 -14.10 1.53 -12.31
CA THR A 290 -13.05 2.35 -11.72
C THR A 290 -12.19 3.00 -12.80
N VAL A 291 -11.89 2.29 -13.90
CA VAL A 291 -11.22 2.87 -15.07
C VAL A 291 -12.02 4.05 -15.61
N LYS A 292 -13.34 3.86 -15.78
CA LYS A 292 -14.24 4.95 -16.22
C LYS A 292 -14.26 6.11 -15.22
N ALA A 293 -14.35 5.84 -13.93
CA ALA A 293 -14.38 6.88 -12.90
C ALA A 293 -13.09 7.72 -12.89
N ILE A 294 -11.92 7.11 -13.17
CA ILE A 294 -10.64 7.83 -13.32
C ILE A 294 -10.69 8.75 -14.57
N ALA A 295 -11.18 8.25 -15.71
CA ALA A 295 -11.30 9.06 -16.91
C ALA A 295 -12.24 10.25 -16.68
N ASP A 296 -13.42 10.01 -16.13
CA ASP A 296 -14.40 11.05 -15.78
C ASP A 296 -13.81 12.06 -14.77
N CYS A 297 -13.00 11.60 -13.81
CA CYS A 297 -12.31 12.47 -12.86
C CYS A 297 -11.32 13.40 -13.58
N ARG A 298 -10.54 12.88 -14.51
CA ARG A 298 -9.58 13.67 -15.30
C ARG A 298 -10.28 14.71 -16.19
N GLU A 299 -11.36 14.31 -16.86
CA GLU A 299 -12.15 15.20 -17.73
C GLU A 299 -12.68 16.42 -16.98
N ARG A 300 -13.13 16.28 -15.73
CA ARG A 300 -13.60 17.39 -14.89
C ARG A 300 -12.49 18.13 -14.14
N GLY A 301 -11.20 17.79 -14.37
CA GLY A 301 -10.05 18.43 -13.71
C GLY A 301 -9.86 18.02 -12.25
N GLY A 302 -10.48 16.93 -11.82
CA GLY A 302 -10.34 16.38 -10.46
C GLY A 302 -9.04 15.61 -10.25
N ARG A 303 -8.73 15.29 -8.99
CA ARG A 303 -7.52 14.55 -8.58
C ARG A 303 -7.90 13.13 -8.19
N VAL A 304 -7.04 12.17 -8.56
CA VAL A 304 -7.14 10.77 -8.11
C VAL A 304 -6.42 10.64 -6.76
N VAL A 305 -7.16 10.31 -5.73
CA VAL A 305 -6.70 10.17 -4.35
C VAL A 305 -6.69 8.69 -4.00
N ALA A 306 -5.51 8.08 -3.94
CA ALA A 306 -5.39 6.70 -3.49
C ALA A 306 -5.49 6.62 -1.96
N VAL A 307 -6.32 5.70 -1.47
CA VAL A 307 -6.42 5.39 -0.03
C VAL A 307 -5.64 4.11 0.24
N GLY A 308 -4.44 4.28 0.78
CA GLY A 308 -3.47 3.23 1.07
C GLY A 308 -2.52 2.91 -0.08
N THR A 309 -1.36 2.40 0.31
CA THR A 309 -0.31 1.96 -0.63
C THR A 309 -0.74 0.81 -1.52
N THR A 310 -1.71 0.00 -1.09
CA THR A 310 -2.29 -1.09 -1.89
C THR A 310 -3.11 -0.57 -3.06
N SER A 311 -3.88 0.52 -2.87
CA SER A 311 -4.58 1.21 -3.96
C SER A 311 -3.59 1.82 -4.96
N VAL A 312 -2.50 2.44 -4.47
CA VAL A 312 -1.42 2.93 -5.35
C VAL A 312 -0.86 1.80 -6.19
N ARG A 313 -0.49 0.67 -5.56
CA ARG A 313 0.11 -0.48 -6.27
C ARG A 313 -0.82 -1.04 -7.34
N THR A 314 -2.11 -1.13 -7.08
CA THR A 314 -3.09 -1.57 -8.08
C THR A 314 -3.19 -0.60 -9.25
N LEU A 315 -3.40 0.69 -8.95
CA LEU A 315 -3.56 1.73 -9.97
C LEU A 315 -2.33 1.85 -10.87
N GLU A 316 -1.14 1.84 -10.29
CA GLU A 316 0.11 1.98 -11.04
C GLU A 316 0.50 0.67 -11.76
N SER A 317 0.15 -0.52 -11.24
CA SER A 317 0.31 -1.78 -11.97
C SER A 317 -0.59 -1.83 -13.19
N TRP A 318 -1.85 -1.45 -13.05
CA TRP A 318 -2.78 -1.33 -14.17
C TRP A 318 -2.27 -0.33 -15.21
N ALA A 319 -1.80 0.84 -14.80
CA ALA A 319 -1.28 1.85 -15.71
C ALA A 319 -0.05 1.40 -16.50
N GLN A 320 0.78 0.51 -15.92
CA GLN A 320 1.95 -0.06 -16.59
C GLN A 320 1.62 -1.19 -17.57
N THR A 321 0.63 -2.02 -17.22
CA THR A 321 0.36 -3.27 -17.95
C THR A 321 -0.87 -3.22 -18.84
N GLY A 322 -1.84 -2.34 -18.54
CA GLY A 322 -3.15 -2.31 -19.16
C GLY A 322 -4.07 -3.48 -18.74
N LEU A 323 -3.59 -4.41 -17.91
CA LEU A 323 -4.35 -5.59 -17.49
C LEU A 323 -5.35 -5.24 -16.39
N SER A 324 -6.59 -5.69 -16.54
CA SER A 324 -7.65 -5.48 -15.54
C SER A 324 -7.48 -6.36 -14.30
N GLU A 325 -6.75 -7.46 -14.39
CA GLU A 325 -6.44 -8.36 -13.28
C GLU A 325 -5.12 -9.09 -13.52
N GLY A 326 -4.53 -9.57 -12.44
CA GLY A 326 -3.29 -10.34 -12.50
C GLY A 326 -2.48 -10.25 -11.22
N ASP A 327 -1.30 -10.80 -11.26
CA ASP A 327 -0.33 -10.71 -10.16
C ASP A 327 0.60 -9.51 -10.36
N THR A 328 0.77 -8.70 -9.32
CA THR A 328 1.73 -7.59 -9.32
C THR A 328 2.91 -7.86 -8.38
N ARG A 329 4.09 -7.53 -8.86
CA ARG A 329 5.33 -7.46 -8.07
C ARG A 329 5.92 -6.06 -8.11
N ILE A 330 5.09 -5.05 -8.36
CA ILE A 330 5.54 -3.67 -8.49
C ILE A 330 6.28 -3.24 -7.22
N PHE A 331 7.50 -2.77 -7.39
CA PHE A 331 8.34 -2.22 -6.34
C PHE A 331 8.54 -0.74 -6.60
N ILE A 332 7.88 0.09 -5.81
CA ILE A 332 7.88 1.54 -5.99
C ILE A 332 8.95 2.14 -5.07
N THR A 333 9.99 2.71 -5.68
CA THR A 333 11.12 3.37 -5.03
C THR A 333 11.33 4.76 -5.61
N PRO A 334 12.11 5.66 -4.98
CA PRO A 334 12.42 6.97 -5.54
C PRO A 334 12.90 6.89 -6.99
N GLY A 335 12.34 7.74 -7.85
CA GLY A 335 12.51 7.70 -9.30
C GLY A 335 11.35 7.03 -10.06
N PHE A 336 10.40 6.43 -9.35
CA PHE A 336 9.19 5.87 -9.96
C PHE A 336 8.30 6.97 -10.54
N ASP A 337 7.85 6.77 -11.78
CA ASP A 337 6.96 7.70 -12.49
C ASP A 337 5.49 7.31 -12.30
N PHE A 338 4.81 7.99 -11.38
CA PHE A 338 3.39 7.78 -11.10
C PHE A 338 2.50 8.32 -12.22
N LYS A 339 1.67 7.47 -12.79
CA LYS A 339 0.79 7.78 -13.94
C LYS A 339 -0.62 8.18 -13.53
N VAL A 340 -1.13 7.60 -12.43
CA VAL A 340 -2.55 7.71 -12.06
C VAL A 340 -2.75 8.54 -10.81
N VAL A 341 -1.95 8.32 -9.77
CA VAL A 341 -2.21 8.86 -8.43
C VAL A 341 -1.67 10.28 -8.28
N ASP A 342 -2.53 11.21 -7.81
CA ASP A 342 -2.17 12.61 -7.53
C ASP A 342 -1.98 12.89 -6.05
N LEU A 343 -2.85 12.27 -5.21
CA LEU A 343 -2.80 12.37 -3.75
C LEU A 343 -2.81 10.97 -3.13
N LEU A 344 -2.20 10.84 -1.96
CA LEU A 344 -2.14 9.59 -1.22
C LEU A 344 -2.52 9.82 0.24
N VAL A 345 -3.54 9.10 0.71
CA VAL A 345 -3.86 8.94 2.14
C VAL A 345 -3.22 7.64 2.60
N THR A 346 -2.31 7.67 3.57
CA THR A 346 -1.65 6.46 4.07
C THR A 346 -1.25 6.59 5.54
N ASN A 347 -1.02 5.44 6.21
CA ASN A 347 -0.47 5.40 7.57
C ASN A 347 1.04 5.72 7.58
N PHE A 348 1.59 5.93 8.79
CA PHE A 348 3.04 5.95 8.99
C PHE A 348 3.59 4.52 8.99
N HIS A 349 4.69 4.30 8.26
CA HIS A 349 5.26 2.98 8.00
C HIS A 349 6.54 2.71 8.79
N LEU A 350 6.96 1.44 8.84
CA LEU A 350 8.19 0.98 9.48
C LEU A 350 9.44 1.52 8.78
N PRO A 351 10.54 1.76 9.53
CA PRO A 351 11.86 1.87 8.93
C PRO A 351 12.19 0.64 8.09
N LYS A 352 12.97 0.83 7.04
CA LYS A 352 13.41 -0.22 6.10
C LYS A 352 12.29 -1.00 5.41
N SER A 353 11.06 -0.46 5.37
CA SER A 353 9.94 -1.11 4.69
C SER A 353 9.78 -0.63 3.24
N THR A 354 9.29 -1.52 2.38
CA THR A 354 8.92 -1.18 1.00
C THR A 354 7.86 -0.09 0.93
N LEU A 355 7.02 0.03 1.97
CA LEU A 355 5.97 1.03 2.07
C LEU A 355 6.55 2.43 2.37
N LEU A 356 7.61 2.52 3.18
CA LEU A 356 8.33 3.78 3.40
C LEU A 356 9.02 4.24 2.11
N MET A 357 9.57 3.31 1.32
CA MET A 357 10.17 3.60 0.02
C MET A 357 9.15 4.15 -0.97
N LEU A 358 7.92 3.61 -0.98
CA LEU A 358 6.81 4.14 -1.77
C LEU A 358 6.44 5.56 -1.34
N VAL A 359 6.38 5.84 -0.06
CA VAL A 359 6.12 7.21 0.46
C VAL A 359 7.21 8.16 -0.02
N ALA A 360 8.49 7.76 0.07
CA ALA A 360 9.62 8.56 -0.41
C ALA A 360 9.58 8.78 -1.93
N ALA A 361 9.18 7.76 -2.69
CA ALA A 361 9.00 7.89 -4.14
C ALA A 361 7.88 8.87 -4.49
N PHE A 362 6.79 8.88 -3.72
CA PHE A 362 5.60 9.69 -3.97
C PHE A 362 5.79 11.15 -3.59
N SER A 363 6.31 11.41 -2.41
CA SER A 363 6.40 12.77 -1.84
C SER A 363 7.80 13.38 -1.89
N GLY A 364 8.81 12.62 -2.31
CA GLY A 364 10.23 13.00 -2.27
C GLY A 364 10.93 12.51 -1.00
N PHE A 365 12.18 12.09 -1.18
CA PHE A 365 12.98 11.46 -0.13
C PHE A 365 13.19 12.40 1.07
N GLU A 366 13.65 13.62 0.82
CA GLU A 366 13.91 14.62 1.88
C GLU A 366 12.63 15.06 2.59
N HIS A 367 11.51 15.12 1.84
CA HIS A 367 10.22 15.46 2.44
C HIS A 367 9.70 14.32 3.32
N MET A 368 9.84 13.08 2.88
CA MET A 368 9.52 11.90 3.70
C MET A 368 10.30 11.94 5.03
N HIS A 369 11.60 12.21 5.04
CA HIS A 369 12.37 12.32 6.28
C HIS A 369 11.83 13.40 7.22
N ARG A 370 11.51 14.60 6.71
CA ARG A 370 10.91 15.68 7.51
C ARG A 370 9.55 15.29 8.10
N ILE A 371 8.70 14.63 7.30
CA ILE A 371 7.40 14.11 7.75
C ILE A 371 7.58 13.17 8.95
N TYR A 372 8.50 12.21 8.84
CA TYR A 372 8.71 11.20 9.88
C TYR A 372 9.35 11.77 11.14
N GLN A 373 10.32 12.68 11.00
CA GLN A 373 10.90 13.41 12.13
C GLN A 373 9.82 14.23 12.87
N TYR A 374 9.00 14.98 12.14
CA TYR A 374 7.87 15.73 12.70
C TYR A 374 6.88 14.81 13.40
N ALA A 375 6.49 13.71 12.76
CA ALA A 375 5.54 12.77 13.33
C ALA A 375 6.04 12.15 14.65
N MET A 376 7.32 11.78 14.73
CA MET A 376 7.92 11.27 15.98
C MET A 376 7.97 12.36 17.05
N ALA A 377 8.41 13.57 16.71
CA ALA A 377 8.47 14.70 17.66
C ALA A 377 7.08 15.09 18.19
N GLN A 378 6.05 15.01 17.35
CA GLN A 378 4.66 15.28 17.73
C GLN A 378 3.93 14.05 18.27
N LYS A 379 4.64 12.94 18.50
CA LYS A 379 4.09 11.67 19.06
C LYS A 379 2.89 11.16 18.28
N TYR A 380 2.97 11.14 16.95
CA TYR A 380 2.02 10.43 16.11
C TYR A 380 2.11 8.93 16.37
N ARG A 381 1.00 8.24 16.23
CA ARG A 381 0.94 6.79 16.35
C ARG A 381 1.26 6.15 15.00
N PHE A 382 2.02 5.09 15.02
CA PHE A 382 2.54 4.42 13.83
C PHE A 382 1.81 3.11 13.56
N PHE A 383 1.87 2.64 12.32
CA PHE A 383 1.36 1.38 11.78
C PHE A 383 -0.16 1.28 11.64
N SER A 384 -0.66 0.00 11.61
CA SER A 384 -2.03 -0.34 11.21
C SER A 384 -3.12 0.39 11.98
N TYR A 385 -2.95 0.55 13.29
CA TYR A 385 -3.87 1.25 14.18
C TYR A 385 -3.42 2.69 14.51
N GLY A 386 -2.37 3.13 13.84
CA GLY A 386 -1.78 4.45 14.03
C GLY A 386 -2.59 5.57 13.40
N ASP A 387 -1.92 6.69 13.19
CA ASP A 387 -2.45 7.89 12.56
C ASP A 387 -2.18 7.87 11.05
N ALA A 388 -2.69 8.85 10.32
CA ALA A 388 -2.56 8.93 8.87
C ALA A 388 -1.86 10.21 8.41
N MET A 389 -1.43 10.23 7.16
CA MET A 389 -0.93 11.40 6.45
C MET A 389 -1.59 11.52 5.08
N LEU A 390 -1.76 12.76 4.63
CA LEU A 390 -2.18 13.13 3.28
C LEU A 390 -0.99 13.71 2.53
N LEU A 391 -0.63 13.07 1.44
CA LEU A 391 0.55 13.38 0.61
C LEU A 391 0.14 13.83 -0.77
N LYS A 392 0.97 14.65 -1.41
CA LYS A 392 0.86 15.04 -2.80
C LYS A 392 2.04 14.48 -3.60
N LYS A 393 1.77 14.04 -4.82
CA LYS A 393 2.81 13.60 -5.74
C LYS A 393 3.82 14.73 -5.96
N LEU A 394 5.11 14.41 -5.78
CA LEU A 394 6.19 15.30 -6.15
C LEU A 394 6.10 15.58 -7.65
N LYS A 395 6.16 16.84 -8.03
CA LYS A 395 6.28 17.19 -9.45
C LYS A 395 7.71 16.87 -9.89
N SER A 396 7.83 16.00 -10.89
CA SER A 396 9.07 15.72 -11.61
C SER A 396 9.55 16.95 -12.38
#